data_d0f9838a1c04625819a7c01e98f9c6b5
#
_entry.id   d0f9838a1c04625819a7c01e98f9c6b5
#
_cell.length_a   1.000
_cell.length_b   1.000
_cell.length_c   1.000
_cell.angle_alpha   90.00
_cell.angle_beta   90.00
_cell.angle_gamma   90.00
#
_symmetry.space_group_name_H-M   'P 1'
#
loop_
_entity.id
_entity.type
_entity.pdbx_description
1 polymer ?
#
loop_
_entity_poly.entity_id
_entity_poly.type
_entity_poly.pdbx_seq_one_letter_code
_entity_poly.pdbx_strand_id
1 'polypeptide(L)'
;MTPWVRRLITANVVVFLLFAVAGPRSDGFWALTLVPQLAYLRPWTLLTYMFLHAGFWHLALNMLGLYFFGPRLELRMGSAHFLRLYLFGGLGGALFSFLPPMAPVVGASGAVFAVLLGFARYWPREPVYIWGILPIRARWLILFLAGFSLFAGITQVDDGVAHFAHLGGFAGALVYLWARQRRRRMVRRRMQGVVKARPEAEMRRKWDLIPVDELHELNRAEVVALLRKVQAFGVRSLTVDERAFLDRMAP
;
A
#
# COMPACT_ATOMS: atom_id res chain seq x y z
N MET A 1 -17.80 -7.77 10.66
CA MET A 1 -16.69 -8.25 9.79
C MET A 1 -16.82 -7.57 8.43
N THR A 2 -15.72 -7.04 7.89
CA THR A 2 -15.70 -6.33 6.60
C THR A 2 -15.75 -7.30 5.40
N PRO A 3 -16.11 -6.83 4.18
CA PRO A 3 -16.40 -7.72 3.05
C PRO A 3 -15.24 -8.63 2.66
N TRP A 4 -14.02 -8.11 2.50
CA TRP A 4 -12.88 -8.94 2.08
C TRP A 4 -12.35 -9.82 3.19
N VAL A 5 -12.31 -9.34 4.43
CA VAL A 5 -11.92 -10.19 5.55
C VAL A 5 -12.85 -11.40 5.66
N ARG A 6 -14.16 -11.20 5.55
CA ARG A 6 -15.13 -12.31 5.54
C ARG A 6 -14.87 -13.29 4.40
N ARG A 7 -14.73 -12.78 3.16
CA ARG A 7 -14.48 -13.62 1.97
C ARG A 7 -13.19 -14.43 2.11
N LEU A 8 -12.10 -13.80 2.57
CA LEU A 8 -10.82 -14.47 2.73
C LEU A 8 -10.88 -15.56 3.81
N ILE A 9 -11.49 -15.26 4.96
CA ILE A 9 -11.67 -16.26 6.03
C ILE A 9 -12.53 -17.43 5.51
N THR A 10 -13.68 -17.13 4.88
CA THR A 10 -14.56 -18.17 4.32
C THR A 10 -13.81 -19.02 3.28
N ALA A 11 -13.08 -18.42 2.34
CA ALA A 11 -12.33 -19.15 1.33
C ALA A 11 -11.28 -20.11 1.96
N ASN A 12 -10.50 -19.61 2.93
CA ASN A 12 -9.50 -20.42 3.62
C ASN A 12 -10.14 -21.59 4.39
N VAL A 13 -11.24 -21.33 5.13
CA VAL A 13 -11.96 -22.39 5.86
C VAL A 13 -12.56 -23.42 4.90
N VAL A 14 -13.20 -22.99 3.81
CA VAL A 14 -13.78 -23.91 2.83
C VAL A 14 -12.70 -24.79 2.19
N VAL A 15 -11.58 -24.20 1.75
CA VAL A 15 -10.47 -24.95 1.15
C VAL A 15 -9.90 -25.94 2.18
N PHE A 16 -9.72 -25.53 3.44
CA PHE A 16 -9.26 -26.41 4.49
C PHE A 16 -10.18 -27.61 4.73
N LEU A 17 -11.50 -27.37 4.78
CA LEU A 17 -12.48 -28.45 4.95
C LEU A 17 -12.50 -29.39 3.76
N LEU A 18 -12.41 -28.87 2.53
CA LEU A 18 -12.33 -29.71 1.32
C LEU A 18 -11.13 -30.67 1.38
N PHE A 19 -9.95 -30.19 1.79
CA PHE A 19 -8.76 -31.04 1.90
C PHE A 19 -8.71 -31.85 3.18
N ALA A 20 -9.45 -31.48 4.23
CA ALA A 20 -9.66 -32.37 5.37
C ALA A 20 -10.43 -33.63 4.98
N VAL A 21 -11.38 -33.53 4.04
CA VAL A 21 -12.15 -34.66 3.50
C VAL A 21 -11.38 -35.41 2.41
N ALA A 22 -10.79 -34.68 1.43
CA ALA A 22 -10.05 -35.28 0.31
C ALA A 22 -8.70 -35.89 0.71
N GLY A 23 -8.20 -35.55 1.88
CA GLY A 23 -6.88 -35.93 2.40
C GLY A 23 -5.83 -34.83 2.19
N PRO A 24 -5.06 -34.51 3.26
CA PRO A 24 -4.05 -33.44 3.26
C PRO A 24 -2.80 -33.78 2.42
N ARG A 25 -2.74 -34.99 1.87
CA ARG A 25 -1.67 -35.46 0.97
C ARG A 25 -2.20 -35.87 -0.40
N SER A 26 -3.42 -35.47 -0.75
CA SER A 26 -4.01 -35.75 -2.08
C SER A 26 -3.21 -35.05 -3.18
N ASP A 27 -3.29 -35.58 -4.41
CA ASP A 27 -2.66 -34.96 -5.59
C ASP A 27 -3.16 -33.51 -5.80
N GLY A 28 -4.43 -33.25 -5.51
CA GLY A 28 -5.02 -31.92 -5.55
C GLY A 28 -4.37 -30.95 -4.57
N PHE A 29 -4.08 -31.38 -3.34
CA PHE A 29 -3.36 -30.57 -2.36
C PHE A 29 -1.96 -30.21 -2.86
N TRP A 30 -1.21 -31.19 -3.35
CA TRP A 30 0.15 -30.97 -3.89
C TRP A 30 0.15 -30.14 -5.18
N ALA A 31 -0.88 -30.24 -6.01
CA ALA A 31 -1.02 -29.42 -7.21
C ALA A 31 -1.19 -27.94 -6.92
N LEU A 32 -1.69 -27.58 -5.72
CA LEU A 32 -1.89 -26.20 -5.26
C LEU A 32 -0.80 -25.72 -4.29
N THR A 33 0.02 -26.63 -3.74
CA THR A 33 1.15 -26.31 -2.84
C THR A 33 2.27 -25.61 -3.61
N LEU A 34 2.82 -24.56 -3.04
CA LEU A 34 4.00 -23.90 -3.60
C LEU A 34 5.25 -24.73 -3.31
N VAL A 35 5.77 -25.39 -4.35
CA VAL A 35 7.08 -26.02 -4.36
C VAL A 35 7.98 -25.14 -5.22
N PRO A 36 8.94 -24.39 -4.63
CA PRO A 36 9.70 -23.38 -5.35
C PRO A 36 10.36 -23.92 -6.63
N GLN A 37 10.93 -25.12 -6.59
CA GLN A 37 11.60 -25.77 -7.72
C GLN A 37 10.65 -26.10 -8.88
N LEU A 38 9.34 -26.22 -8.62
CA LEU A 38 8.31 -26.55 -9.61
C LEU A 38 7.43 -25.35 -9.99
N ALA A 39 7.67 -24.18 -9.42
CA ALA A 39 6.81 -23.00 -9.60
C ALA A 39 6.74 -22.52 -11.06
N TYR A 40 7.78 -22.75 -11.87
CA TYR A 40 7.78 -22.42 -13.30
C TYR A 40 6.83 -23.31 -14.10
N LEU A 41 6.61 -24.56 -13.67
CA LEU A 41 5.61 -25.49 -14.26
C LEU A 41 4.21 -25.27 -13.72
N ARG A 42 4.10 -24.72 -12.50
CA ARG A 42 2.84 -24.54 -11.78
C ARG A 42 2.71 -23.10 -11.26
N PRO A 43 2.69 -22.07 -12.13
CA PRO A 43 2.72 -20.67 -11.72
C PRO A 43 1.53 -20.25 -10.87
N TRP A 44 0.39 -20.93 -10.95
CA TRP A 44 -0.77 -20.69 -10.08
C TRP A 44 -0.46 -20.90 -8.61
N THR A 45 0.54 -21.76 -8.28
CA THR A 45 0.92 -22.05 -6.90
C THR A 45 1.46 -20.82 -6.17
N LEU A 46 1.95 -19.80 -6.89
CA LEU A 46 2.34 -18.51 -6.31
C LEU A 46 1.18 -17.79 -5.60
N LEU A 47 -0.07 -18.18 -5.88
CA LEU A 47 -1.27 -17.63 -5.24
C LEU A 47 -2.06 -18.70 -4.46
N THR A 48 -2.20 -19.93 -5.02
CA THR A 48 -3.07 -20.94 -4.42
C THR A 48 -2.57 -21.44 -3.08
N TYR A 49 -1.25 -21.47 -2.86
CA TYR A 49 -0.65 -21.90 -1.60
C TYR A 49 -1.17 -21.13 -0.39
N MET A 50 -1.58 -19.85 -0.59
CA MET A 50 -2.11 -18.99 0.47
C MET A 50 -3.42 -19.47 1.07
N PHE A 51 -4.12 -20.40 0.42
CA PHE A 51 -5.41 -20.94 0.85
C PHE A 51 -5.28 -22.35 1.46
N LEU A 52 -4.11 -22.97 1.34
CA LEU A 52 -3.83 -24.27 1.93
C LEU A 52 -3.29 -24.13 3.35
N HIS A 53 -3.61 -25.08 4.23
CA HIS A 53 -3.10 -25.09 5.60
C HIS A 53 -2.72 -26.50 6.03
N ALA A 54 -1.56 -26.62 6.66
CA ALA A 54 -0.99 -27.92 7.11
C ALA A 54 -1.76 -28.55 8.27
N GLY A 55 -2.58 -27.79 9.00
CA GLY A 55 -3.37 -28.30 10.12
C GLY A 55 -4.26 -27.23 10.73
N PHE A 56 -5.10 -27.66 11.68
CA PHE A 56 -6.11 -26.81 12.31
C PHE A 56 -5.51 -25.56 12.98
N TRP A 57 -4.46 -25.71 13.78
CA TRP A 57 -3.85 -24.56 14.45
C TRP A 57 -3.20 -23.58 13.49
N HIS A 58 -2.63 -24.08 12.37
CA HIS A 58 -2.09 -23.22 11.33
C HIS A 58 -3.20 -22.36 10.68
N LEU A 59 -4.34 -22.96 10.34
CA LEU A 59 -5.50 -22.22 9.86
C LEU A 59 -6.02 -21.25 10.92
N ALA A 60 -6.24 -21.73 12.15
CA ALA A 60 -6.85 -20.94 13.22
C ALA A 60 -6.05 -19.66 13.52
N LEU A 61 -4.72 -19.75 13.64
CA LEU A 61 -3.86 -18.58 13.90
C LEU A 61 -3.85 -17.59 12.74
N ASN A 62 -3.88 -18.07 11.49
CA ASN A 62 -4.00 -17.18 10.32
C ASN A 62 -5.36 -16.46 10.30
N MET A 63 -6.45 -17.18 10.53
CA MET A 63 -7.79 -16.59 10.54
C MET A 63 -7.98 -15.65 11.71
N LEU A 64 -7.40 -15.94 12.86
CA LEU A 64 -7.39 -15.07 14.03
C LEU A 64 -6.68 -13.74 13.73
N GLY A 65 -5.52 -13.81 13.07
CA GLY A 65 -4.81 -12.62 12.59
C GLY A 65 -5.66 -11.77 11.63
N LEU A 66 -6.29 -12.41 10.64
CA LEU A 66 -7.22 -11.71 9.73
C LEU A 66 -8.44 -11.13 10.47
N TYR A 67 -9.00 -11.86 11.42
CA TYR A 67 -10.19 -11.44 12.16
C TYR A 67 -9.94 -10.21 13.03
N PHE A 68 -8.82 -10.16 13.76
CA PHE A 68 -8.53 -9.04 14.66
C PHE A 68 -7.98 -7.81 13.93
N PHE A 69 -7.09 -7.99 12.97
CA PHE A 69 -6.38 -6.87 12.34
C PHE A 69 -7.02 -6.43 11.01
N GLY A 70 -7.65 -7.38 10.31
CA GLY A 70 -8.18 -7.16 8.97
C GLY A 70 -9.29 -6.11 8.90
N PRO A 71 -10.36 -6.21 9.72
CA PRO A 71 -11.51 -5.32 9.55
C PRO A 71 -11.17 -3.84 9.73
N ARG A 72 -10.41 -3.51 10.78
CA ARG A 72 -10.00 -2.13 11.05
C ARG A 72 -9.10 -1.59 9.94
N LEU A 73 -8.21 -2.45 9.40
CA LEU A 73 -7.33 -2.09 8.31
C LEU A 73 -8.10 -1.94 6.99
N GLU A 74 -9.04 -2.83 6.68
CA GLU A 74 -9.88 -2.74 5.48
C GLU A 74 -10.72 -1.47 5.48
N LEU A 75 -11.34 -1.11 6.60
CA LEU A 75 -12.06 0.16 6.76
C LEU A 75 -11.14 1.37 6.53
N ARG A 76 -9.92 1.32 7.03
CA ARG A 76 -8.94 2.41 6.93
C ARG A 76 -8.38 2.60 5.52
N MET A 77 -8.13 1.52 4.80
CA MET A 77 -7.50 1.54 3.49
C MET A 77 -8.50 1.57 2.34
N GLY A 78 -9.69 1.04 2.56
CA GLY A 78 -10.69 0.66 1.56
C GLY A 78 -10.44 -0.75 1.04
N SER A 79 -11.51 -1.46 0.70
CA SER A 79 -11.52 -2.90 0.35
C SER A 79 -10.55 -3.27 -0.78
N ALA A 80 -10.47 -2.45 -1.86
CA ALA A 80 -9.56 -2.72 -2.98
C ALA A 80 -8.07 -2.62 -2.57
N HIS A 81 -7.73 -1.68 -1.69
CA HIS A 81 -6.35 -1.54 -1.21
C HIS A 81 -6.00 -2.60 -0.17
N PHE A 82 -6.94 -3.01 0.65
CA PHE A 82 -6.76 -4.12 1.60
C PHE A 82 -6.46 -5.43 0.86
N LEU A 83 -7.28 -5.78 -0.13
CA LEU A 83 -7.05 -6.99 -0.94
C LEU A 83 -5.68 -6.95 -1.64
N ARG A 84 -5.32 -5.81 -2.25
CA ARG A 84 -4.00 -5.70 -2.88
C ARG A 84 -2.87 -5.88 -1.87
N LEU A 85 -2.97 -5.28 -0.68
CA LEU A 85 -1.97 -5.48 0.39
C LEU A 85 -1.83 -6.96 0.75
N TYR A 86 -2.96 -7.67 0.95
CA TYR A 86 -3.00 -9.10 1.22
C TYR A 86 -2.31 -9.91 0.11
N LEU A 87 -2.68 -9.67 -1.14
CA LEU A 87 -2.10 -10.37 -2.29
C LEU A 87 -0.60 -10.07 -2.48
N PHE A 88 -0.18 -8.80 -2.32
CA PHE A 88 1.25 -8.45 -2.37
C PHE A 88 2.04 -9.11 -1.24
N GLY A 89 1.46 -9.25 -0.07
CA GLY A 89 2.05 -10.02 1.03
C GLY A 89 2.24 -11.48 0.69
N GLY A 90 1.20 -12.11 0.13
CA GLY A 90 1.29 -13.51 -0.32
C GLY A 90 2.31 -13.69 -1.45
N LEU A 91 2.27 -12.86 -2.48
CA LEU A 91 3.27 -12.90 -3.56
C LEU A 91 4.69 -12.67 -3.05
N GLY A 92 4.88 -11.75 -2.11
CA GLY A 92 6.15 -11.55 -1.43
C GLY A 92 6.61 -12.80 -0.67
N GLY A 93 5.69 -13.46 0.03
CA GLY A 93 5.93 -14.75 0.69
C GLY A 93 6.36 -15.82 -0.29
N ALA A 94 5.63 -15.96 -1.40
CA ALA A 94 5.99 -16.88 -2.48
C ALA A 94 7.40 -16.59 -3.02
N LEU A 95 7.72 -15.32 -3.27
CA LEU A 95 9.03 -14.93 -3.81
C LEU A 95 10.19 -15.27 -2.86
N PHE A 96 10.01 -15.02 -1.56
CA PHE A 96 11.04 -15.33 -0.57
C PHE A 96 11.17 -16.83 -0.27
N SER A 97 10.19 -17.64 -0.64
CA SER A 97 10.28 -19.12 -0.54
C SER A 97 11.30 -19.73 -1.51
N PHE A 98 11.81 -18.96 -2.48
CA PHE A 98 12.94 -19.36 -3.33
C PHE A 98 14.30 -19.21 -2.63
N LEU A 99 14.35 -18.65 -1.42
CA LEU A 99 15.55 -18.67 -0.58
C LEU A 99 15.70 -20.06 0.08
N PRO A 100 16.94 -20.55 0.29
CA PRO A 100 17.14 -21.84 0.96
C PRO A 100 16.44 -21.87 2.34
N PRO A 101 15.88 -23.02 2.70
CA PRO A 101 16.01 -24.38 2.13
C PRO A 101 15.07 -24.71 0.96
N MET A 102 14.30 -23.77 0.40
CA MET A 102 13.35 -23.99 -0.70
C MET A 102 12.36 -25.15 -0.44
N ALA A 103 11.89 -25.27 0.79
CA ALA A 103 10.91 -26.26 1.18
C ALA A 103 9.52 -25.95 0.61
N PRO A 104 8.63 -26.95 0.44
CA PRO A 104 7.24 -26.73 0.09
C PRO A 104 6.54 -25.80 1.09
N VAL A 105 5.75 -24.85 0.60
CA VAL A 105 5.08 -23.84 1.43
C VAL A 105 3.58 -23.86 1.22
N VAL A 106 2.84 -23.80 2.33
CA VAL A 106 1.39 -23.62 2.39
C VAL A 106 1.06 -22.61 3.49
N GLY A 107 -0.03 -21.88 3.33
CA GLY A 107 -0.59 -20.98 4.37
C GLY A 107 -0.72 -19.54 3.95
N ALA A 108 -1.70 -18.88 4.57
CA ALA A 108 -1.98 -17.46 4.37
C ALA A 108 -0.98 -16.54 5.11
N SER A 109 -0.03 -17.10 5.86
CA SER A 109 0.75 -16.34 6.85
C SER A 109 1.57 -15.20 6.25
N GLY A 110 2.15 -15.33 5.06
CA GLY A 110 2.82 -14.22 4.38
C GLY A 110 1.87 -13.03 4.15
N ALA A 111 0.64 -13.30 3.70
CA ALA A 111 -0.38 -12.27 3.52
C ALA A 111 -0.91 -11.71 4.86
N VAL A 112 -1.03 -12.56 5.90
CA VAL A 112 -1.41 -12.12 7.25
C VAL A 112 -0.33 -11.23 7.86
N PHE A 113 0.96 -11.54 7.66
CA PHE A 113 2.08 -10.69 8.08
C PHE A 113 2.06 -9.32 7.37
N ALA A 114 1.64 -9.28 6.11
CA ALA A 114 1.40 -8.02 5.41
C ALA A 114 0.26 -7.20 6.05
N VAL A 115 -0.82 -7.86 6.46
CA VAL A 115 -1.94 -7.21 7.18
C VAL A 115 -1.47 -6.68 8.53
N LEU A 116 -0.70 -7.45 9.30
CA LEU A 116 -0.12 -7.04 10.58
C LEU A 116 0.79 -5.81 10.41
N LEU A 117 1.67 -5.81 9.40
CA LEU A 117 2.52 -4.65 9.12
C LEU A 117 1.69 -3.44 8.71
N GLY A 118 0.68 -3.63 7.86
CA GLY A 118 -0.27 -2.59 7.48
C GLY A 118 -0.97 -2.00 8.70
N PHE A 119 -1.43 -2.84 9.63
CA PHE A 119 -2.02 -2.41 10.89
C PHE A 119 -1.04 -1.59 11.73
N ALA A 120 0.16 -2.10 11.99
CA ALA A 120 1.17 -1.41 12.78
C ALA A 120 1.64 -0.09 12.13
N ARG A 121 1.59 0.04 10.80
CA ARG A 121 1.89 1.28 10.07
C ARG A 121 0.89 2.40 10.37
N TYR A 122 -0.39 2.07 10.59
CA TYR A 122 -1.44 3.04 10.90
C TYR A 122 -1.62 3.23 12.42
N TRP A 123 -1.41 2.18 13.20
CA TRP A 123 -1.60 2.19 14.67
C TRP A 123 -0.37 1.61 15.40
N PRO A 124 0.80 2.27 15.30
CA PRO A 124 2.06 1.68 15.82
C PRO A 124 2.11 1.56 17.35
N ARG A 125 1.29 2.35 18.06
CA ARG A 125 1.24 2.37 19.53
C ARG A 125 0.07 1.56 20.10
N GLU A 126 -0.79 1.02 19.25
CA GLU A 126 -1.95 0.22 19.66
C GLU A 126 -1.48 -1.03 20.43
N PRO A 127 -2.06 -1.32 21.60
CA PRO A 127 -1.77 -2.54 22.32
C PRO A 127 -2.42 -3.73 21.61
N VAL A 128 -1.62 -4.77 21.36
CA VAL A 128 -2.06 -6.08 20.90
C VAL A 128 -1.88 -7.03 22.06
N TYR A 129 -2.97 -7.65 22.49
CA TYR A 129 -2.95 -8.56 23.64
C TYR A 129 -2.60 -9.98 23.19
N ILE A 130 -1.37 -10.42 23.48
CA ILE A 130 -0.94 -11.80 23.23
C ILE A 130 -1.63 -12.69 24.27
N TRP A 131 -2.33 -13.70 23.77
CA TRP A 131 -3.17 -14.60 24.58
C TRP A 131 -4.23 -13.87 25.43
N GLY A 132 -4.62 -12.65 25.04
CA GLY A 132 -5.56 -11.83 25.79
C GLY A 132 -5.02 -11.21 27.08
N ILE A 133 -3.76 -11.45 27.42
CA ILE A 133 -3.16 -11.06 28.73
C ILE A 133 -2.03 -10.05 28.56
N LEU A 134 -1.05 -10.33 27.70
CA LEU A 134 0.17 -9.51 27.58
C LEU A 134 0.01 -8.41 26.52
N PRO A 135 -0.08 -7.11 26.90
CA PRO A 135 -0.17 -6.01 25.95
C PRO A 135 1.19 -5.69 25.36
N ILE A 136 1.34 -5.89 24.05
CA ILE A 136 2.53 -5.50 23.29
C ILE A 136 2.11 -4.46 22.24
N ARG A 137 2.81 -3.34 22.13
CA ARG A 137 2.52 -2.35 21.09
C ARG A 137 2.74 -2.94 19.70
N ALA A 138 1.84 -2.70 18.77
CA ALA A 138 1.85 -3.29 17.43
C ALA A 138 3.22 -3.17 16.73
N ARG A 139 3.91 -2.03 16.86
CA ARG A 139 5.26 -1.84 16.28
C ARG A 139 6.30 -2.83 16.83
N TRP A 140 6.26 -3.11 18.14
CA TRP A 140 7.21 -4.04 18.76
C TRP A 140 6.90 -5.49 18.41
N LEU A 141 5.61 -5.84 18.31
CA LEU A 141 5.20 -7.13 17.82
C LEU A 141 5.74 -7.40 16.41
N ILE A 142 5.59 -6.42 15.49
CA ILE A 142 6.12 -6.57 14.12
C ILE A 142 7.64 -6.71 14.09
N LEU A 143 8.35 -5.89 14.86
CA LEU A 143 9.82 -5.99 14.95
C LEU A 143 10.26 -7.33 15.51
N PHE A 144 9.58 -7.83 16.53
CA PHE A 144 9.84 -9.17 17.10
C PHE A 144 9.59 -10.27 16.05
N LEU A 145 8.42 -10.26 15.39
CA LEU A 145 8.07 -11.26 14.38
C LEU A 145 9.04 -11.25 13.19
N ALA A 146 9.44 -10.06 12.73
CA ALA A 146 10.42 -9.94 11.66
C ALA A 146 11.81 -10.42 12.07
N GLY A 147 12.29 -10.01 13.25
CA GLY A 147 13.59 -10.45 13.80
C GLY A 147 13.64 -11.94 14.06
N PHE A 148 12.57 -12.51 14.65
CA PHE A 148 12.45 -13.95 14.88
C PHE A 148 12.43 -14.73 13.56
N SER A 149 11.62 -14.30 12.58
CA SER A 149 11.58 -14.95 11.26
C SER A 149 12.93 -14.86 10.53
N LEU A 150 13.66 -13.76 10.68
CA LEU A 150 15.00 -13.63 10.11
C LEU A 150 15.99 -14.60 10.79
N PHE A 151 16.01 -14.60 12.12
CA PHE A 151 16.88 -15.49 12.90
C PHE A 151 16.59 -16.96 12.58
N ALA A 152 15.32 -17.38 12.68
CA ALA A 152 14.92 -18.76 12.43
C ALA A 152 15.14 -19.19 10.96
N GLY A 153 14.95 -18.27 10.01
CA GLY A 153 15.23 -18.53 8.60
C GLY A 153 16.73 -18.73 8.31
N ILE A 154 17.60 -17.92 8.92
CA ILE A 154 19.08 -18.03 8.76
C ILE A 154 19.60 -19.28 9.47
N THR A 155 19.13 -19.57 10.67
CA THR A 155 19.54 -20.74 11.46
C THR A 155 18.87 -22.02 11.00
N GLN A 156 17.96 -21.96 10.04
CA GLN A 156 17.22 -23.08 9.48
C GLN A 156 16.56 -23.95 10.57
N VAL A 157 15.90 -23.27 11.52
CA VAL A 157 15.13 -23.96 12.57
C VAL A 157 14.09 -24.86 11.90
N ASP A 158 14.13 -26.16 12.21
CA ASP A 158 13.19 -27.16 11.67
C ASP A 158 11.95 -27.25 12.58
N ASP A 159 11.10 -26.23 12.52
CA ASP A 159 9.82 -26.17 13.23
C ASP A 159 8.61 -26.28 12.29
N GLY A 160 8.87 -26.60 11.00
CA GLY A 160 7.85 -26.69 9.97
C GLY A 160 7.28 -25.33 9.52
N VAL A 161 7.92 -24.21 9.90
CA VAL A 161 7.48 -22.85 9.56
C VAL A 161 8.32 -22.28 8.42
N ALA A 162 7.66 -21.72 7.41
CA ALA A 162 8.31 -21.07 6.28
C ALA A 162 8.72 -19.62 6.65
N HIS A 163 9.76 -19.45 7.44
CA HIS A 163 10.19 -18.16 8.00
C HIS A 163 10.51 -17.13 6.91
N PHE A 164 11.15 -17.51 5.80
CA PHE A 164 11.40 -16.62 4.68
C PHE A 164 10.10 -16.17 4.00
N ALA A 165 9.07 -17.02 3.94
CA ALA A 165 7.77 -16.60 3.43
C ALA A 165 7.12 -15.51 4.31
N HIS A 166 7.31 -15.55 5.63
CA HIS A 166 6.88 -14.49 6.54
C HIS A 166 7.61 -13.16 6.27
N LEU A 167 8.93 -13.21 6.12
CA LEU A 167 9.74 -12.03 5.74
C LEU A 167 9.33 -11.47 4.38
N GLY A 168 9.07 -12.35 3.42
CA GLY A 168 8.54 -11.99 2.11
C GLY A 168 7.19 -11.28 2.22
N GLY A 169 6.33 -11.70 3.14
CA GLY A 169 5.07 -11.04 3.45
C GLY A 169 5.27 -9.59 3.91
N PHE A 170 6.21 -9.36 4.82
CA PHE A 170 6.59 -8.00 5.24
C PHE A 170 7.17 -7.18 4.08
N ALA A 171 8.07 -7.77 3.29
CA ALA A 171 8.69 -7.10 2.14
C ALA A 171 7.63 -6.68 1.09
N GLY A 172 6.72 -7.58 0.72
CA GLY A 172 5.61 -7.30 -0.19
C GLY A 172 4.71 -6.17 0.31
N ALA A 173 4.41 -6.17 1.62
CA ALA A 173 3.64 -5.09 2.24
C ALA A 173 4.38 -3.75 2.19
N LEU A 174 5.68 -3.71 2.50
CA LEU A 174 6.49 -2.48 2.44
C LEU A 174 6.51 -1.91 1.03
N VAL A 175 6.76 -2.75 0.01
CA VAL A 175 6.75 -2.34 -1.41
C VAL A 175 5.39 -1.76 -1.80
N TYR A 176 4.30 -2.44 -1.47
CA TYR A 176 2.96 -1.97 -1.78
C TYR A 176 2.63 -0.63 -1.10
N LEU A 177 2.90 -0.52 0.20
CA LEU A 177 2.60 0.69 0.99
C LEU A 177 3.46 1.88 0.52
N TRP A 178 4.73 1.66 0.19
CA TRP A 178 5.63 2.66 -0.37
C TRP A 178 5.13 3.16 -1.73
N ALA A 179 4.82 2.25 -2.67
CA ALA A 179 4.31 2.59 -3.99
C ALA A 179 2.99 3.39 -3.90
N ARG A 180 2.07 2.97 -3.02
CA ARG A 180 0.82 3.69 -2.75
C ARG A 180 1.07 5.10 -2.20
N GLN A 181 2.01 5.25 -1.26
CA GLN A 181 2.34 6.55 -0.69
C GLN A 181 2.98 7.47 -1.73
N ARG A 182 3.91 6.95 -2.54
CA ARG A 182 4.56 7.68 -3.63
C ARG A 182 3.52 8.18 -4.64
N ARG A 183 2.58 7.32 -5.06
CA ARG A 183 1.49 7.71 -5.97
C ARG A 183 0.62 8.82 -5.39
N ARG A 184 0.22 8.71 -4.12
CA ARG A 184 -0.57 9.74 -3.44
C ARG A 184 0.16 11.09 -3.37
N ARG A 185 1.47 11.07 -3.09
CA ARG A 185 2.30 12.29 -3.09
C ARG A 185 2.38 12.92 -4.47
N MET A 186 2.56 12.13 -5.53
CA MET A 186 2.59 12.63 -6.91
C MET A 186 1.25 13.27 -7.32
N VAL A 187 0.13 12.59 -7.06
CA VAL A 187 -1.21 13.14 -7.36
C VAL A 187 -1.44 14.44 -6.59
N ARG A 188 -1.12 14.47 -5.29
CA ARG A 188 -1.27 15.69 -4.48
C ARG A 188 -0.43 16.86 -5.01
N ARG A 189 0.83 16.61 -5.38
CA ARG A 189 1.70 17.65 -5.98
C ARG A 189 1.12 18.17 -7.29
N ARG A 190 0.61 17.28 -8.14
CA ARG A 190 -0.01 17.64 -9.42
C ARG A 190 -1.25 18.51 -9.21
N MET A 191 -2.13 18.13 -8.29
CA MET A 191 -3.31 18.93 -7.94
C MET A 191 -2.96 20.29 -7.35
N GLN A 192 -1.95 20.36 -6.47
CA GLN A 192 -1.47 21.64 -5.92
C GLN A 192 -0.88 22.54 -7.01
N GLY A 193 -0.20 21.99 -8.02
CA GLY A 193 0.28 22.73 -9.19
C GLY A 193 -0.87 23.32 -9.99
N VAL A 194 -1.91 22.53 -10.25
CA VAL A 194 -3.12 22.99 -10.99
C VAL A 194 -3.86 24.09 -10.23
N VAL A 195 -4.06 23.93 -8.91
CA VAL A 195 -4.74 24.92 -8.07
C VAL A 195 -3.95 26.25 -7.98
N LYS A 196 -2.61 26.17 -7.99
CA LYS A 196 -1.76 27.40 -7.99
C LYS A 196 -1.70 28.09 -9.34
N ALA A 197 -1.81 27.36 -10.46
CA ALA A 197 -1.74 27.91 -11.81
C ALA A 197 -3.06 28.59 -12.25
N ARG A 198 -4.21 28.14 -11.71
CA ARG A 198 -5.53 28.65 -12.09
C ARG A 198 -5.72 30.15 -11.80
N PRO A 199 -5.39 30.65 -10.59
CA PRO A 199 -5.46 32.10 -10.32
C PRO A 199 -4.55 32.91 -11.20
N GLU A 200 -3.36 32.43 -11.56
CA GLU A 200 -2.42 33.14 -12.44
C GLU A 200 -2.93 33.19 -13.88
N ALA A 201 -3.58 32.14 -14.37
CA ALA A 201 -4.19 32.11 -15.70
C ALA A 201 -5.40 33.06 -15.79
N GLU A 202 -6.21 33.14 -14.73
CA GLU A 202 -7.34 34.05 -14.64
C GLU A 202 -6.87 35.50 -14.60
N MET A 203 -5.83 35.82 -13.79
CA MET A 203 -5.23 37.16 -13.76
C MET A 203 -4.66 37.56 -15.13
N ARG A 204 -3.92 36.67 -15.81
CA ARG A 204 -3.41 36.93 -17.16
C ARG A 204 -4.55 37.24 -18.13
N ARG A 205 -5.59 36.39 -18.18
CA ARG A 205 -6.75 36.64 -19.06
C ARG A 205 -7.41 37.98 -18.79
N LYS A 206 -7.56 38.38 -17.52
CA LYS A 206 -8.11 39.66 -17.14
C LYS A 206 -7.23 40.82 -17.63
N TRP A 207 -5.91 40.70 -17.46
CA TRP A 207 -4.98 41.76 -17.89
C TRP A 207 -4.77 41.81 -19.40
N ASP A 208 -4.94 40.71 -20.13
CA ASP A 208 -4.91 40.66 -21.60
C ASP A 208 -6.10 41.44 -22.23
N LEU A 209 -7.16 41.71 -21.45
CA LEU A 209 -8.32 42.50 -21.87
C LEU A 209 -8.14 44.02 -21.66
N ILE A 210 -7.02 44.47 -21.08
CA ILE A 210 -6.77 45.90 -20.84
C ILE A 210 -6.70 46.61 -22.20
N PRO A 211 -7.56 47.65 -22.47
CA PRO A 211 -7.55 48.39 -23.72
C PRO A 211 -6.38 49.40 -23.74
N VAL A 212 -5.17 48.87 -23.97
CA VAL A 212 -3.91 49.64 -23.86
C VAL A 212 -3.92 50.92 -24.71
N ASP A 213 -4.58 50.87 -25.87
CA ASP A 213 -4.63 52.02 -26.80
C ASP A 213 -5.53 53.17 -26.34
N GLU A 214 -6.48 52.87 -25.44
CA GLU A 214 -7.42 53.85 -24.88
C GLU A 214 -6.91 54.49 -23.58
N LEU A 215 -5.79 53.99 -23.04
CA LEU A 215 -5.23 54.49 -21.79
C LEU A 215 -4.48 55.83 -22.02
N HIS A 216 -4.53 56.69 -20.99
CA HIS A 216 -3.71 57.92 -20.94
C HIS A 216 -2.21 57.55 -21.02
N GLU A 217 -1.40 58.34 -21.70
CA GLU A 217 0.02 58.05 -22.01
C GLU A 217 0.83 57.62 -20.78
N LEU A 218 0.66 58.27 -19.63
CA LEU A 218 1.37 57.90 -18.37
C LEU A 218 1.05 56.48 -17.93
N ASN A 219 -0.21 56.09 -17.98
CA ASN A 219 -0.64 54.74 -17.57
C ASN A 219 -0.29 53.68 -18.62
N ARG A 220 -0.33 54.04 -19.90
CA ARG A 220 -0.01 53.15 -21.02
C ARG A 220 1.43 52.64 -20.94
N ALA A 221 2.40 53.53 -20.69
CA ALA A 221 3.80 53.13 -20.59
C ALA A 221 4.04 52.12 -19.45
N GLU A 222 3.43 52.36 -18.30
CA GLU A 222 3.55 51.47 -17.12
C GLU A 222 2.84 50.11 -17.33
N VAL A 223 1.61 50.12 -17.88
CA VAL A 223 0.87 48.88 -18.21
C VAL A 223 1.67 48.00 -19.16
N VAL A 224 2.20 48.60 -20.28
CA VAL A 224 2.99 47.86 -21.27
C VAL A 224 4.26 47.25 -20.62
N ALA A 225 4.96 48.00 -19.77
CA ALA A 225 6.14 47.50 -19.07
C ALA A 225 5.82 46.33 -18.15
N LEU A 226 4.71 46.41 -17.40
CA LEU A 226 4.28 45.35 -16.48
C LEU A 226 3.77 44.13 -17.22
N LEU A 227 3.02 44.29 -18.33
CA LEU A 227 2.60 43.17 -19.17
C LEU A 227 3.80 42.41 -19.78
N ARG A 228 4.81 43.14 -20.27
CA ARG A 228 6.09 42.54 -20.72
C ARG A 228 6.80 41.79 -19.59
N LYS A 229 6.83 42.36 -18.39
CA LYS A 229 7.40 41.69 -17.19
C LYS A 229 6.66 40.39 -16.88
N VAL A 230 5.32 40.36 -16.99
CA VAL A 230 4.51 39.15 -16.82
C VAL A 230 4.77 38.10 -17.91
N GLN A 231 4.93 38.56 -19.17
CA GLN A 231 5.26 37.65 -20.28
C GLN A 231 6.63 36.99 -20.11
N ALA A 232 7.64 37.77 -19.71
CA ALA A 232 9.02 37.27 -19.56
C ALA A 232 9.25 36.41 -18.30
N PHE A 233 8.67 36.83 -17.18
CA PHE A 233 9.00 36.27 -15.86
C PHE A 233 7.81 35.69 -15.09
N GLY A 234 6.62 35.72 -15.66
CA GLY A 234 5.38 35.22 -15.04
C GLY A 234 4.75 36.21 -14.05
N VAL A 235 3.52 35.91 -13.64
CA VAL A 235 2.71 36.75 -12.72
C VAL A 235 3.38 36.97 -11.36
N ARG A 236 4.21 36.01 -10.92
CA ARG A 236 4.92 36.08 -9.61
C ARG A 236 6.02 37.12 -9.58
N SER A 237 6.48 37.59 -10.70
CA SER A 237 7.50 38.65 -10.77
C SER A 237 6.98 40.02 -10.37
N LEU A 238 5.65 40.19 -10.38
CA LEU A 238 5.02 41.44 -9.98
C LEU A 238 4.94 41.59 -8.46
N THR A 239 5.19 42.78 -7.96
CA THR A 239 4.88 43.19 -6.58
C THR A 239 3.37 43.27 -6.35
N VAL A 240 2.95 43.40 -5.10
CA VAL A 240 1.54 43.55 -4.71
C VAL A 240 0.95 44.82 -5.35
N ASP A 241 1.72 45.90 -5.36
CA ASP A 241 1.29 47.22 -5.90
C ASP A 241 1.18 47.18 -7.43
N GLU A 242 2.14 46.54 -8.11
CA GLU A 242 2.10 46.34 -9.57
C GLU A 242 0.88 45.49 -10.00
N ARG A 243 0.52 44.47 -9.25
CA ARG A 243 -0.71 43.67 -9.48
C ARG A 243 -1.96 44.53 -9.30
N ALA A 244 -2.04 45.25 -8.18
CA ALA A 244 -3.16 46.11 -7.88
C ALA A 244 -3.31 47.22 -8.93
N PHE A 245 -2.21 47.69 -9.51
CA PHE A 245 -2.25 48.65 -10.63
C PHE A 245 -2.85 48.03 -11.89
N LEU A 246 -2.38 46.85 -12.34
CA LEU A 246 -2.96 46.15 -13.49
C LEU A 246 -4.44 45.76 -13.26
N ASP A 247 -4.81 45.36 -12.03
CA ASP A 247 -6.20 45.04 -11.70
C ASP A 247 -7.15 46.24 -11.79
N ARG A 248 -6.65 47.46 -11.52
CA ARG A 248 -7.43 48.71 -11.69
C ARG A 248 -7.58 49.14 -13.16
N MET A 249 -6.62 48.77 -14.02
CA MET A 249 -6.64 49.09 -15.46
C MET A 249 -7.43 48.06 -16.26
N ALA A 250 -7.67 46.87 -15.70
CA ALA A 250 -8.46 45.82 -16.34
C ALA A 250 -9.96 46.09 -16.18
N PRO A 251 -10.79 45.77 -17.21
CA PRO A 251 -12.22 45.93 -17.17
C PRO A 251 -12.92 45.05 -16.12
#